data_c9970958570dfd818737d1f295ee7449
#
_entry.id   c9970958570dfd818737d1f295ee7449
#
_cell.length_a   1.000
_cell.length_b   1.000
_cell.length_c   1.000
_cell.angle_alpha   90.00
_cell.angle_beta   90.00
_cell.angle_gamma   90.00
#
_symmetry.space_group_name_H-M   'P 1'
#
loop_
_entity.id
_entity.type
_entity.pdbx_description
1 polymer ?
#
loop_
_entity_poly.entity_id
_entity_poly.type
_entity_poly.pdbx_seq_one_letter_code
_entity_poly.pdbx_strand_id
1 'polypeptide(L)'
;MSSGLIVLIFIVALILIVGYVVAVILRKRNEALLAALEERKEKLYNLPVNDEVEAVKNMHLIGQSQVAFREWNQKWVDLSLNSFADIENNLFEAEGYNNSFRFMKAKQAIDNIESQIQLIDEDIKAIRQALSDLEEQEQKNSGRVVHALDMFEELQKEVTSDPDRYGSALPEIEKQIGNIQSEFSQFVTLNSSGDPVEAAEILDTAENHIVALKQIVERVPEIVTALQSKLPDQLEDLESGYRKLLESGYHFTETDIESRFQQLHASLKNNMANVSALELDN
;
A
#
# COMPACT_ATOMS: atom_id res chain seq x y z
N MET A 1 49.57 69.90 7.59
CA MET A 1 49.15 68.49 7.65
C MET A 1 50.16 67.70 6.84
N SER A 2 50.76 66.66 7.43
CA SER A 2 51.75 65.84 6.68
C SER A 2 51.06 65.11 5.55
N SER A 3 51.67 64.99 4.36
CA SER A 3 51.14 64.28 3.21
C SER A 3 50.66 62.88 3.55
N GLY A 4 51.26 62.19 4.53
CA GLY A 4 50.86 60.90 5.02
C GLY A 4 49.47 60.86 5.72
N LEU A 5 49.15 61.97 6.44
CA LEU A 5 47.84 62.09 7.10
C LEU A 5 46.66 62.23 6.05
N ILE A 6 46.91 62.95 4.98
CA ILE A 6 45.94 63.11 3.87
C ILE A 6 45.72 61.78 3.17
N VAL A 7 46.81 61.06 2.90
CA VAL A 7 46.68 59.68 2.26
C VAL A 7 45.93 58.71 3.18
N LEU A 8 46.17 58.72 4.48
CA LEU A 8 45.45 57.89 5.45
C LEU A 8 43.95 58.21 5.45
N ILE A 9 43.58 59.53 5.45
CA ILE A 9 42.16 59.94 5.39
C ILE A 9 41.50 59.44 4.12
N PHE A 10 42.17 59.55 2.96
CA PHE A 10 41.64 59.02 1.70
C PHE A 10 41.45 57.51 1.71
N ILE A 11 42.37 56.73 2.27
CA ILE A 11 42.29 55.31 2.43
C ILE A 11 41.07 54.92 3.31
N VAL A 12 40.94 55.58 4.46
CA VAL A 12 39.80 55.35 5.37
C VAL A 12 38.46 55.69 4.70
N ALA A 13 38.40 56.86 4.01
CA ALA A 13 37.19 57.25 3.26
C ALA A 13 36.84 56.25 2.17
N LEU A 14 37.81 55.71 1.42
CA LEU A 14 37.62 54.69 0.42
C LEU A 14 37.08 53.40 1.02
N ILE A 15 37.62 52.94 2.14
CA ILE A 15 37.15 51.73 2.87
C ILE A 15 35.70 51.92 3.32
N LEU A 16 35.34 53.10 3.84
CA LEU A 16 33.95 53.39 4.27
C LEU A 16 32.98 53.40 3.09
N ILE A 17 33.39 53.99 1.94
CA ILE A 17 32.54 53.98 0.71
C ILE A 17 32.34 52.56 0.19
N VAL A 18 33.41 51.75 0.09
CA VAL A 18 33.32 50.36 -0.34
C VAL A 18 32.44 49.55 0.62
N GLY A 19 32.66 49.72 1.95
CA GLY A 19 31.83 49.07 2.97
C GLY A 19 30.33 49.43 2.84
N TYR A 20 30.04 50.70 2.62
CA TYR A 20 28.68 51.18 2.39
C TYR A 20 28.04 50.57 1.12
N VAL A 21 28.75 50.55 0.00
CA VAL A 21 28.29 49.96 -1.26
C VAL A 21 28.00 48.47 -1.07
N VAL A 22 28.91 47.72 -0.42
CA VAL A 22 28.69 46.30 -0.13
C VAL A 22 27.47 46.10 0.78
N ALA A 23 27.31 46.93 1.81
CA ALA A 23 26.13 46.85 2.69
C ALA A 23 24.82 47.10 1.95
N VAL A 24 24.76 48.07 1.02
CA VAL A 24 23.57 48.35 0.20
C VAL A 24 23.26 47.16 -0.74
N ILE A 25 24.29 46.56 -1.34
CA ILE A 25 24.13 45.39 -2.24
C ILE A 25 23.58 44.21 -1.43
N LEU A 26 24.15 43.87 -0.29
CA LEU A 26 23.71 42.78 0.58
C LEU A 26 22.27 43.00 1.06
N ARG A 27 21.96 44.25 1.48
CA ARG A 27 20.60 44.61 1.90
C ARG A 27 19.59 44.35 0.80
N LYS A 28 19.82 44.86 -0.41
CA LYS A 28 18.90 44.66 -1.57
C LYS A 28 18.75 43.20 -1.97
N ARG A 29 19.86 42.43 -1.89
CA ARG A 29 19.81 41.00 -2.18
C ARG A 29 18.93 40.25 -1.17
N ASN A 30 19.08 40.52 0.12
CA ASN A 30 18.26 39.90 1.16
C ASN A 30 16.82 40.34 1.06
N GLU A 31 16.52 41.63 0.76
CA GLU A 31 15.14 42.10 0.49
C GLU A 31 14.48 41.34 -0.65
N ALA A 32 15.20 41.09 -1.75
CA ALA A 32 14.67 40.32 -2.87
C ALA A 32 14.40 38.82 -2.52
N LEU A 33 15.30 38.22 -1.69
CA LEU A 33 15.08 36.83 -1.22
C LEU A 33 13.88 36.74 -0.27
N LEU A 34 13.76 37.69 0.68
CA LEU A 34 12.60 37.71 1.59
C LEU A 34 11.28 37.90 0.85
N ALA A 35 11.22 38.81 -0.12
CA ALA A 35 10.03 38.99 -0.96
C ALA A 35 9.67 37.73 -1.76
N ALA A 36 10.67 37.00 -2.27
CA ALA A 36 10.44 35.73 -2.96
C ALA A 36 9.91 34.63 -2.04
N LEU A 37 10.43 34.56 -0.78
CA LEU A 37 9.95 33.62 0.23
C LEU A 37 8.52 33.93 0.68
N GLU A 38 8.19 35.23 0.85
CA GLU A 38 6.85 35.67 1.17
C GLU A 38 5.84 35.29 0.05
N GLU A 39 6.20 35.55 -1.20
CA GLU A 39 5.38 35.14 -2.35
C GLU A 39 5.17 33.62 -2.38
N ARG A 40 6.23 32.84 -2.07
CA ARG A 40 6.12 31.38 -2.03
C ARG A 40 5.22 30.91 -0.89
N LYS A 41 5.35 31.52 0.31
CA LYS A 41 4.44 31.27 1.45
C LYS A 41 2.98 31.53 1.08
N GLU A 42 2.68 32.67 0.45
CA GLU A 42 1.33 33.03 0.05
C GLU A 42 0.75 32.05 -0.99
N LYS A 43 1.56 31.62 -1.96
CA LYS A 43 1.12 30.61 -2.93
C LYS A 43 0.71 29.29 -2.26
N LEU A 44 1.48 28.84 -1.27
CA LEU A 44 1.16 27.63 -0.52
C LEU A 44 -0.08 27.80 0.37
N TYR A 45 -0.22 28.94 1.02
CA TYR A 45 -1.38 29.26 1.88
C TYR A 45 -2.70 29.32 1.10
N ASN A 46 -2.66 29.80 -0.15
CA ASN A 46 -3.82 29.94 -1.02
C ASN A 46 -4.17 28.68 -1.80
N LEU A 47 -3.51 27.55 -1.57
CA LEU A 47 -3.92 26.27 -2.15
C LEU A 47 -5.30 25.85 -1.60
N PRO A 48 -6.15 25.18 -2.41
CA PRO A 48 -7.54 24.86 -2.04
C PRO A 48 -7.66 23.67 -1.07
N VAL A 49 -6.72 23.54 -0.12
CA VAL A 49 -6.69 22.40 0.82
C VAL A 49 -7.93 22.37 1.72
N ASN A 50 -8.45 23.55 2.10
CA ASN A 50 -9.69 23.63 2.89
C ASN A 50 -10.89 23.03 2.14
N ASP A 51 -10.99 23.30 0.83
CA ASP A 51 -12.08 22.78 0.01
C ASP A 51 -11.96 21.26 -0.13
N GLU A 52 -10.73 20.75 -0.30
CA GLU A 52 -10.44 19.32 -0.35
C GLU A 52 -10.76 18.61 0.99
N VAL A 53 -10.41 19.23 2.12
CA VAL A 53 -10.79 18.73 3.47
C VAL A 53 -12.30 18.71 3.63
N GLU A 54 -13.02 19.74 3.18
CA GLU A 54 -14.47 19.81 3.29
C GLU A 54 -15.16 18.77 2.39
N ALA A 55 -14.64 18.52 1.20
CA ALA A 55 -15.12 17.47 0.30
C ALA A 55 -15.08 16.10 0.97
N VAL A 56 -13.91 15.69 1.49
CA VAL A 56 -13.74 14.41 2.18
C VAL A 56 -14.57 14.32 3.47
N LYS A 57 -14.68 15.42 4.23
CA LYS A 57 -15.53 15.49 5.44
C LYS A 57 -17.01 15.21 5.13
N ASN A 58 -17.49 15.64 3.96
CA ASN A 58 -18.86 15.44 3.53
C ASN A 58 -19.16 14.01 3.07
N MET A 59 -18.16 13.16 2.88
CA MET A 59 -18.32 11.72 2.58
C MET A 59 -18.83 10.91 3.77
N HIS A 60 -18.91 11.49 4.97
CA HIS A 60 -19.39 10.83 6.19
C HIS A 60 -18.64 9.54 6.51
N LEU A 61 -17.30 9.58 6.38
CA LEU A 61 -16.43 8.44 6.61
C LEU A 61 -16.58 7.88 8.04
N ILE A 62 -16.44 6.54 8.17
CA ILE A 62 -16.41 5.80 9.42
C ILE A 62 -15.16 4.91 9.50
N GLY A 63 -14.98 4.19 10.59
CA GLY A 63 -13.95 3.16 10.76
C GLY A 63 -12.54 3.64 10.46
N GLN A 64 -11.79 2.88 9.69
CA GLN A 64 -10.40 3.19 9.32
C GLN A 64 -10.29 4.44 8.46
N SER A 65 -11.22 4.65 7.54
CA SER A 65 -11.24 5.83 6.68
C SER A 65 -11.44 7.12 7.49
N GLN A 66 -12.27 7.09 8.54
CA GLN A 66 -12.45 8.23 9.44
C GLN A 66 -11.18 8.51 10.26
N VAL A 67 -10.48 7.47 10.72
CA VAL A 67 -9.21 7.63 11.46
C VAL A 67 -8.17 8.28 10.56
N ALA A 68 -7.96 7.76 9.34
CA ALA A 68 -7.03 8.31 8.37
C ALA A 68 -7.35 9.79 8.02
N PHE A 69 -8.61 10.09 7.74
CA PHE A 69 -9.04 11.47 7.50
C PHE A 69 -8.73 12.40 8.69
N ARG A 70 -9.03 11.95 9.92
CA ARG A 70 -8.80 12.75 11.13
C ARG A 70 -7.33 13.08 11.34
N GLU A 71 -6.42 12.16 11.07
CA GLU A 71 -4.98 12.37 11.17
C GLU A 71 -4.50 13.43 10.18
N TRP A 72 -4.90 13.34 8.92
CA TRP A 72 -4.52 14.29 7.89
C TRP A 72 -5.16 15.68 8.09
N ASN A 73 -6.41 15.72 8.51
CA ASN A 73 -7.08 16.97 8.85
C ASN A 73 -6.42 17.65 10.05
N GLN A 74 -6.02 16.91 11.09
CA GLN A 74 -5.29 17.48 12.23
C GLN A 74 -3.93 18.04 11.80
N LYS A 75 -3.22 17.33 10.91
CA LYS A 75 -1.94 17.81 10.36
C LYS A 75 -2.13 19.11 9.57
N TRP A 76 -3.20 19.20 8.77
CA TRP A 76 -3.53 20.43 8.06
C TRP A 76 -3.86 21.59 9.00
N VAL A 77 -4.69 21.38 10.01
CA VAL A 77 -5.02 22.38 11.02
C VAL A 77 -3.78 22.92 11.72
N ASP A 78 -2.87 22.04 12.12
CA ASP A 78 -1.61 22.42 12.78
C ASP A 78 -0.73 23.25 11.84
N LEU A 79 -0.61 22.83 10.59
CA LEU A 79 0.18 23.50 9.57
C LEU A 79 -0.40 24.89 9.24
N SER A 80 -1.71 24.98 9.04
CA SER A 80 -2.39 26.21 8.66
C SER A 80 -2.40 27.27 9.79
N LEU A 81 -2.49 26.84 11.05
CA LEU A 81 -2.55 27.77 12.20
C LEU A 81 -1.18 28.10 12.76
N ASN A 82 -0.29 27.12 12.89
CA ASN A 82 0.98 27.29 13.60
C ASN A 82 2.16 27.51 12.64
N SER A 83 2.36 26.59 11.67
CA SER A 83 3.57 26.63 10.84
C SER A 83 3.63 27.87 9.95
N PHE A 84 2.52 28.32 9.37
CA PHE A 84 2.49 29.56 8.60
C PHE A 84 2.69 30.81 9.47
N ALA A 85 2.15 30.83 10.69
CA ALA A 85 2.37 31.93 11.63
C ALA A 85 3.84 32.00 12.07
N ASP A 86 4.49 30.88 12.27
CA ASP A 86 5.92 30.81 12.60
C ASP A 86 6.78 31.35 11.46
N ILE A 87 6.46 31.03 10.20
CA ILE A 87 7.16 31.59 9.03
C ILE A 87 6.97 33.09 8.98
N GLU A 88 5.76 33.61 9.22
CA GLU A 88 5.50 35.03 9.20
C GLU A 88 6.31 35.80 10.26
N ASN A 89 6.39 35.25 11.48
CA ASN A 89 7.26 35.77 12.54
C ASN A 89 8.74 35.76 12.15
N ASN A 90 9.21 34.66 11.54
CA ASN A 90 10.60 34.53 11.12
C ASN A 90 10.93 35.46 9.95
N LEU A 91 10.02 35.71 9.01
CA LEU A 91 10.17 36.72 7.95
C LEU A 91 10.33 38.10 8.54
N PHE A 92 9.49 38.50 9.50
CA PHE A 92 9.56 39.77 10.18
C PHE A 92 10.90 39.93 10.95
N GLU A 93 11.36 38.89 11.62
CA GLU A 93 12.66 38.88 12.31
C GLU A 93 13.83 39.03 11.33
N ALA A 94 13.81 38.31 10.20
CA ALA A 94 14.82 38.36 9.17
C ALA A 94 14.91 39.73 8.52
N GLU A 95 13.78 40.39 8.28
CA GLU A 95 13.72 41.79 7.84
C GLU A 95 14.34 42.77 8.88
N GLY A 96 14.03 42.56 10.16
CA GLY A 96 14.60 43.30 11.25
C GLY A 96 16.13 43.20 11.30
N TYR A 97 16.68 42.02 11.09
CA TYR A 97 18.14 41.84 11.00
C TYR A 97 18.71 42.52 9.76
N ASN A 98 18.07 42.44 8.60
CA ASN A 98 18.52 43.09 7.37
C ASN A 98 18.51 44.60 7.49
N ASN A 99 17.46 45.16 8.08
CA ASN A 99 17.33 46.63 8.31
C ASN A 99 18.37 47.16 9.34
N SER A 100 18.76 46.29 10.26
CA SER A 100 19.80 46.61 11.29
C SER A 100 21.23 46.31 10.81
N PHE A 101 21.44 46.04 9.50
CA PHE A 101 22.76 45.73 8.91
C PHE A 101 23.43 44.46 9.50
N ARG A 102 22.63 43.54 10.09
CA ARG A 102 23.07 42.26 10.63
C ARG A 102 22.98 41.16 9.59
N PHE A 103 23.65 41.35 8.45
CA PHE A 103 23.50 40.52 7.25
C PHE A 103 23.74 39.01 7.44
N MET A 104 24.66 38.64 8.33
CA MET A 104 24.91 37.22 8.64
C MET A 104 23.71 36.57 9.34
N LYS A 105 23.09 37.31 10.28
CA LYS A 105 21.88 36.83 10.96
C LYS A 105 20.66 36.81 10.00
N ALA A 106 20.52 37.84 9.20
CA ALA A 106 19.49 37.87 8.16
C ALA A 106 19.60 36.69 7.21
N LYS A 107 20.83 36.38 6.76
CA LYS A 107 21.05 35.22 5.89
C LYS A 107 20.68 33.89 6.56
N GLN A 108 21.11 33.67 7.81
CA GLN A 108 20.76 32.46 8.55
C GLN A 108 19.23 32.31 8.73
N ALA A 109 18.53 33.42 9.02
CA ALA A 109 17.08 33.42 9.13
C ALA A 109 16.42 33.10 7.76
N ILE A 110 16.89 33.69 6.66
CA ILE A 110 16.45 33.42 5.31
C ILE A 110 16.62 31.94 4.96
N ASP A 111 17.80 31.36 5.18
CA ASP A 111 18.12 29.96 4.91
C ASP A 111 17.20 29.03 5.74
N ASN A 112 16.88 29.40 6.99
CA ASN A 112 15.95 28.66 7.84
C ASN A 112 14.50 28.71 7.32
N ILE A 113 14.02 29.92 6.94
CA ILE A 113 12.68 30.11 6.37
C ILE A 113 12.52 29.32 5.06
N GLU A 114 13.54 29.32 4.20
CA GLU A 114 13.51 28.54 2.96
C GLU A 114 13.32 27.04 3.25
N SER A 115 14.06 26.52 4.23
CA SER A 115 13.91 25.12 4.66
C SER A 115 12.53 24.82 5.25
N GLN A 116 11.97 25.73 6.05
CA GLN A 116 10.62 25.60 6.61
C GLN A 116 9.55 25.61 5.51
N ILE A 117 9.63 26.54 4.55
CA ILE A 117 8.71 26.60 3.40
C ILE A 117 8.77 25.32 2.57
N GLN A 118 9.97 24.74 2.40
CA GLN A 118 10.11 23.47 1.68
C GLN A 118 9.42 22.32 2.41
N LEU A 119 9.58 22.21 3.73
CA LEU A 119 8.91 21.19 4.54
C LEU A 119 7.38 21.34 4.48
N ILE A 120 6.88 22.58 4.56
CA ILE A 120 5.44 22.85 4.43
C ILE A 120 4.92 22.44 3.04
N ASP A 121 5.66 22.72 1.97
CA ASP A 121 5.28 22.32 0.61
C ASP A 121 5.18 20.78 0.47
N GLU A 122 6.14 20.06 1.07
CA GLU A 122 6.12 18.59 1.11
C GLU A 122 4.93 18.06 1.94
N ASP A 123 4.67 18.65 3.10
CA ASP A 123 3.55 18.29 3.96
C ASP A 123 2.19 18.57 3.30
N ILE A 124 2.02 19.73 2.65
CA ILE A 124 0.80 20.05 1.90
C ILE A 124 0.56 19.04 0.77
N LYS A 125 1.61 18.68 0.01
CA LYS A 125 1.50 17.65 -1.03
C LYS A 125 1.07 16.31 -0.48
N ALA A 126 1.64 15.90 0.65
CA ALA A 126 1.27 14.64 1.31
C ALA A 126 -0.19 14.66 1.80
N ILE A 127 -0.63 15.77 2.42
CA ILE A 127 -2.01 15.95 2.86
C ILE A 127 -2.97 15.86 1.67
N ARG A 128 -2.73 16.63 0.61
CA ARG A 128 -3.57 16.65 -0.57
C ARG A 128 -3.64 15.29 -1.27
N GLN A 129 -2.51 14.58 -1.36
CA GLN A 129 -2.49 13.24 -1.92
C GLN A 129 -3.33 12.28 -1.08
N ALA A 130 -3.19 12.30 0.24
CA ALA A 130 -3.97 11.44 1.12
C ALA A 130 -5.48 11.75 1.10
N LEU A 131 -5.87 13.02 0.99
CA LEU A 131 -7.28 13.40 0.82
C LEU A 131 -7.83 12.93 -0.52
N SER A 132 -7.06 13.08 -1.60
CA SER A 132 -7.42 12.58 -2.93
C SER A 132 -7.54 11.05 -2.95
N ASP A 133 -6.63 10.34 -2.27
CA ASP A 133 -6.68 8.88 -2.18
C ASP A 133 -7.94 8.39 -1.45
N LEU A 134 -8.37 9.09 -0.39
CA LEU A 134 -9.61 8.79 0.33
C LEU A 134 -10.85 9.02 -0.57
N GLU A 135 -10.88 10.12 -1.34
CA GLU A 135 -11.98 10.44 -2.24
C GLU A 135 -12.08 9.43 -3.40
N GLU A 136 -10.93 9.03 -3.98
CA GLU A 136 -10.88 8.10 -5.10
C GLU A 136 -11.07 6.63 -4.70
N GLN A 137 -10.87 6.27 -3.42
CA GLN A 137 -10.85 4.88 -2.97
C GLN A 137 -12.19 4.17 -3.23
N GLU A 138 -13.30 4.85 -3.00
CA GLU A 138 -14.63 4.29 -3.28
C GLU A 138 -14.81 3.98 -4.77
N GLN A 139 -14.37 4.88 -5.64
CA GLN A 139 -14.47 4.69 -7.09
C GLN A 139 -13.55 3.56 -7.57
N LYS A 140 -12.34 3.47 -7.03
CA LYS A 140 -11.41 2.36 -7.31
C LYS A 140 -12.00 1.02 -6.88
N ASN A 141 -12.58 0.95 -5.69
CA ASN A 141 -13.25 -0.24 -5.18
C ASN A 141 -14.39 -0.70 -6.10
N SER A 142 -15.21 0.23 -6.57
CA SER A 142 -16.33 -0.06 -7.48
C SER A 142 -15.88 -0.67 -8.81
N GLY A 143 -14.75 -0.25 -9.35
CA GLY A 143 -14.17 -0.86 -10.56
C GLY A 143 -13.59 -2.24 -10.31
N ARG A 144 -12.87 -2.41 -9.20
CA ARG A 144 -12.23 -3.68 -8.83
C ARG A 144 -13.24 -4.77 -8.49
N VAL A 145 -14.29 -4.43 -7.75
CA VAL A 145 -15.31 -5.42 -7.34
C VAL A 145 -16.03 -6.03 -8.53
N VAL A 146 -16.29 -5.28 -9.59
CA VAL A 146 -16.90 -5.82 -10.81
C VAL A 146 -16.01 -6.90 -11.41
N HIS A 147 -14.71 -6.64 -11.54
CA HIS A 147 -13.77 -7.64 -12.07
C HIS A 147 -13.64 -8.87 -11.16
N ALA A 148 -13.57 -8.67 -9.84
CA ALA A 148 -13.51 -9.76 -8.87
C ALA A 148 -14.78 -10.63 -8.89
N LEU A 149 -15.95 -10.02 -9.05
CA LEU A 149 -17.23 -10.74 -9.21
C LEU A 149 -17.26 -11.55 -10.49
N ASP A 150 -16.80 -11.00 -11.61
CA ASP A 150 -16.72 -11.76 -12.88
C ASP A 150 -15.83 -13.01 -12.72
N MET A 151 -14.67 -12.86 -12.10
CA MET A 151 -13.77 -13.99 -11.81
C MET A 151 -14.41 -15.03 -10.88
N PHE A 152 -15.14 -14.56 -9.87
CA PHE A 152 -15.84 -15.43 -8.93
C PHE A 152 -17.00 -16.19 -9.59
N GLU A 153 -17.79 -15.53 -10.44
CA GLU A 153 -18.88 -16.17 -11.20
C GLU A 153 -18.34 -17.23 -12.17
N GLU A 154 -17.22 -16.97 -12.85
CA GLU A 154 -16.56 -17.97 -13.70
C GLU A 154 -16.13 -19.20 -12.89
N LEU A 155 -15.49 -18.99 -11.73
CA LEU A 155 -15.07 -20.07 -10.84
C LEU A 155 -16.26 -20.88 -10.32
N GLN A 156 -17.32 -20.22 -9.87
CA GLN A 156 -18.54 -20.87 -9.39
C GLN A 156 -19.23 -21.68 -10.51
N LYS A 157 -19.29 -21.12 -11.70
CA LYS A 157 -19.84 -21.81 -12.88
C LYS A 157 -19.00 -23.04 -13.25
N GLU A 158 -17.67 -22.93 -13.19
CA GLU A 158 -16.79 -24.07 -13.46
C GLU A 158 -17.04 -25.23 -12.50
N VAL A 159 -17.13 -24.94 -11.19
CA VAL A 159 -17.38 -25.95 -10.15
C VAL A 159 -18.77 -26.57 -10.30
N THR A 160 -19.79 -25.74 -10.56
CA THR A 160 -21.19 -26.21 -10.66
C THR A 160 -21.52 -26.93 -11.96
N SER A 161 -20.75 -26.74 -13.04
CA SER A 161 -20.99 -27.35 -14.34
C SER A 161 -20.72 -28.86 -14.36
N ASP A 162 -19.76 -29.34 -13.59
CA ASP A 162 -19.37 -30.75 -13.48
C ASP A 162 -18.83 -31.04 -12.07
N PRO A 163 -19.69 -31.11 -11.06
CA PRO A 163 -19.28 -31.28 -9.66
C PRO A 163 -18.65 -32.65 -9.39
N ASP A 164 -19.04 -33.68 -10.12
CA ASP A 164 -18.56 -35.05 -9.90
C ASP A 164 -17.05 -35.20 -10.13
N ARG A 165 -16.46 -34.36 -10.97
CA ARG A 165 -15.02 -34.39 -11.25
C ARG A 165 -14.14 -34.01 -10.04
N TYR A 166 -14.72 -33.36 -9.02
CA TYR A 166 -14.00 -32.98 -7.80
C TYR A 166 -14.08 -34.04 -6.70
N GLY A 167 -14.97 -35.01 -6.84
CA GLY A 167 -15.11 -36.15 -5.91
C GLY A 167 -15.22 -35.70 -4.45
N SER A 168 -14.35 -36.25 -3.59
CA SER A 168 -14.35 -35.95 -2.15
C SER A 168 -13.86 -34.53 -1.79
N ALA A 169 -13.28 -33.78 -2.72
CA ALA A 169 -12.84 -32.40 -2.51
C ALA A 169 -13.97 -31.37 -2.65
N LEU A 170 -15.06 -31.73 -3.32
CA LEU A 170 -16.18 -30.83 -3.62
C LEU A 170 -16.73 -30.07 -2.39
N PRO A 171 -16.99 -30.71 -1.24
CA PRO A 171 -17.55 -30.01 -0.08
C PRO A 171 -16.64 -28.91 0.46
N GLU A 172 -15.32 -29.10 0.44
CA GLU A 172 -14.38 -28.07 0.89
C GLU A 172 -14.25 -26.94 -0.16
N ILE A 173 -14.30 -27.27 -1.46
CA ILE A 173 -14.37 -26.25 -2.53
C ILE A 173 -15.62 -25.39 -2.36
N GLU A 174 -16.78 -25.99 -2.16
CA GLU A 174 -18.06 -25.26 -1.95
C GLU A 174 -18.00 -24.38 -0.70
N LYS A 175 -17.36 -24.85 0.37
CA LYS A 175 -17.14 -24.08 1.59
C LYS A 175 -16.24 -22.86 1.32
N GLN A 176 -15.17 -23.01 0.55
CA GLN A 176 -14.30 -21.88 0.17
C GLN A 176 -15.04 -20.87 -0.71
N ILE A 177 -15.87 -21.32 -1.64
CA ILE A 177 -16.79 -20.46 -2.41
C ILE A 177 -17.72 -19.67 -1.46
N GLY A 178 -18.29 -20.32 -0.46
CA GLY A 178 -19.12 -19.67 0.56
C GLY A 178 -18.37 -18.62 1.38
N ASN A 179 -17.10 -18.87 1.70
CA ASN A 179 -16.25 -17.89 2.40
C ASN A 179 -16.01 -16.64 1.54
N ILE A 180 -15.66 -16.81 0.27
CA ILE A 180 -15.47 -15.69 -0.68
C ILE A 180 -16.77 -14.89 -0.83
N GLN A 181 -17.92 -15.54 -0.89
CA GLN A 181 -19.23 -14.88 -0.95
C GLN A 181 -19.53 -14.06 0.31
N SER A 182 -19.08 -14.53 1.48
CA SER A 182 -19.17 -13.78 2.73
C SER A 182 -18.23 -12.53 2.71
N GLU A 183 -17.04 -12.66 2.15
CA GLU A 183 -16.10 -11.54 1.99
C GLU A 183 -16.68 -10.44 1.08
N PHE A 184 -17.29 -10.80 -0.04
CA PHE A 184 -18.01 -9.82 -0.88
C PHE A 184 -19.16 -9.13 -0.13
N SER A 185 -19.89 -9.86 0.70
CA SER A 185 -20.96 -9.27 1.51
C SER A 185 -20.43 -8.28 2.54
N GLN A 186 -19.28 -8.58 3.15
CA GLN A 186 -18.58 -7.67 4.07
C GLN A 186 -18.06 -6.44 3.33
N PHE A 187 -17.43 -6.63 2.16
CA PHE A 187 -16.99 -5.54 1.29
C PHE A 187 -18.12 -4.55 0.99
N VAL A 188 -19.27 -5.06 0.52
CA VAL A 188 -20.43 -4.21 0.19
C VAL A 188 -20.91 -3.44 1.42
N THR A 189 -20.95 -4.08 2.58
CA THR A 189 -21.36 -3.45 3.83
C THR A 189 -20.42 -2.32 4.24
N LEU A 190 -19.11 -2.55 4.22
CA LEU A 190 -18.11 -1.56 4.59
C LEU A 190 -18.07 -0.39 3.60
N ASN A 191 -18.04 -0.70 2.31
CA ASN A 191 -17.98 0.33 1.26
C ASN A 191 -19.22 1.24 1.29
N SER A 192 -20.41 0.65 1.45
CA SER A 192 -21.67 1.43 1.52
C SER A 192 -21.86 2.17 2.84
N SER A 193 -21.23 1.74 3.92
CA SER A 193 -21.32 2.41 5.21
C SER A 193 -20.31 3.55 5.38
N GLY A 194 -19.38 3.75 4.44
CA GLY A 194 -18.42 4.86 4.44
C GLY A 194 -17.02 4.48 4.96
N ASP A 195 -16.65 3.21 4.88
CA ASP A 195 -15.27 2.76 5.15
C ASP A 195 -14.62 2.11 3.90
N PRO A 196 -14.36 2.90 2.84
CA PRO A 196 -13.77 2.38 1.61
C PRO A 196 -12.34 1.85 1.79
N VAL A 197 -11.61 2.26 2.83
CA VAL A 197 -10.26 1.78 3.10
C VAL A 197 -10.31 0.34 3.62
N GLU A 198 -11.10 0.06 4.66
CA GLU A 198 -11.27 -1.31 5.16
C GLU A 198 -11.96 -2.21 4.13
N ALA A 199 -12.91 -1.67 3.35
CA ALA A 199 -13.52 -2.38 2.24
C ALA A 199 -12.47 -2.85 1.21
N ALA A 200 -11.49 -2.01 0.87
CA ALA A 200 -10.42 -2.39 -0.06
C ALA A 200 -9.58 -3.57 0.46
N GLU A 201 -9.28 -3.64 1.75
CA GLU A 201 -8.55 -4.75 2.37
C GLU A 201 -9.33 -6.08 2.28
N ILE A 202 -10.65 -6.02 2.50
CA ILE A 202 -11.52 -7.19 2.32
C ILE A 202 -11.58 -7.63 0.86
N LEU A 203 -11.65 -6.67 -0.08
CA LEU A 203 -11.64 -6.98 -1.51
C LEU A 203 -10.32 -7.62 -1.95
N ASP A 204 -9.17 -7.11 -1.46
CA ASP A 204 -7.86 -7.72 -1.70
C ASP A 204 -7.82 -9.19 -1.21
N THR A 205 -8.42 -9.45 -0.06
CA THR A 205 -8.52 -10.81 0.51
C THR A 205 -9.37 -11.71 -0.37
N ALA A 206 -10.53 -11.25 -0.82
CA ALA A 206 -11.43 -12.00 -1.71
C ALA A 206 -10.76 -12.30 -3.06
N GLU A 207 -10.11 -11.31 -3.68
CA GLU A 207 -9.37 -11.50 -4.94
C GLU A 207 -8.27 -12.57 -4.80
N ASN A 208 -7.49 -12.54 -3.71
CA ASN A 208 -6.46 -13.53 -3.44
C ASN A 208 -7.05 -14.94 -3.23
N HIS A 209 -8.17 -15.05 -2.52
CA HIS A 209 -8.85 -16.32 -2.30
C HIS A 209 -9.43 -16.90 -3.61
N ILE A 210 -9.99 -16.05 -4.49
CA ILE A 210 -10.45 -16.47 -5.83
C ILE A 210 -9.29 -17.06 -6.64
N VAL A 211 -8.16 -16.36 -6.70
CA VAL A 211 -6.97 -16.80 -7.46
C VAL A 211 -6.44 -18.13 -6.90
N ALA A 212 -6.32 -18.25 -5.58
CA ALA A 212 -5.86 -19.47 -4.94
C ALA A 212 -6.81 -20.65 -5.18
N LEU A 213 -8.12 -20.42 -5.00
CA LEU A 213 -9.12 -21.47 -5.22
C LEU A 213 -9.20 -21.90 -6.68
N LYS A 214 -9.04 -20.97 -7.64
CA LYS A 214 -9.00 -21.29 -9.06
C LYS A 214 -7.85 -22.24 -9.39
N GLN A 215 -6.67 -22.02 -8.87
CA GLN A 215 -5.51 -22.92 -9.05
C GLN A 215 -5.78 -24.32 -8.48
N ILE A 216 -6.48 -24.41 -7.36
CA ILE A 216 -6.87 -25.69 -6.74
C ILE A 216 -7.90 -26.39 -7.61
N VAL A 217 -8.96 -25.69 -8.05
CA VAL A 217 -10.03 -26.22 -8.89
C VAL A 217 -9.50 -26.77 -10.22
N GLU A 218 -8.49 -26.15 -10.81
CA GLU A 218 -7.82 -26.64 -12.03
C GLU A 218 -7.04 -27.94 -11.80
N ARG A 219 -6.43 -28.16 -10.64
CA ARG A 219 -5.55 -29.31 -10.32
C ARG A 219 -6.32 -30.52 -9.78
N VAL A 220 -7.36 -30.28 -8.98
CA VAL A 220 -8.10 -31.33 -8.25
C VAL A 220 -8.65 -32.44 -9.15
N PRO A 221 -9.29 -32.20 -10.32
CA PRO A 221 -9.89 -33.26 -11.14
C PRO A 221 -8.89 -34.33 -11.61
N GLU A 222 -7.70 -33.93 -11.97
CA GLU A 222 -6.64 -34.88 -12.38
C GLU A 222 -6.18 -35.75 -11.20
N ILE A 223 -6.00 -35.14 -10.04
CA ILE A 223 -5.57 -35.82 -8.80
C ILE A 223 -6.68 -36.79 -8.34
N VAL A 224 -7.92 -36.34 -8.32
CA VAL A 224 -9.09 -37.18 -7.97
C VAL A 224 -9.19 -38.38 -8.91
N THR A 225 -9.08 -38.16 -10.21
CA THR A 225 -9.08 -39.25 -11.20
C THR A 225 -7.94 -40.25 -10.97
N ALA A 226 -6.75 -39.75 -10.64
CA ALA A 226 -5.61 -40.63 -10.35
C ALA A 226 -5.82 -41.46 -9.08
N LEU A 227 -6.34 -40.86 -8.02
CA LEU A 227 -6.51 -41.50 -6.72
C LEU A 227 -7.74 -42.42 -6.65
N GLN A 228 -8.82 -42.09 -7.37
CA GLN A 228 -10.06 -42.88 -7.32
C GLN A 228 -10.13 -44.04 -8.31
N SER A 229 -9.43 -43.95 -9.44
CA SER A 229 -9.45 -45.00 -10.45
C SER A 229 -8.06 -45.51 -10.85
N LYS A 230 -7.20 -44.68 -11.43
CA LYS A 230 -5.93 -45.13 -12.03
C LYS A 230 -5.02 -45.88 -11.06
N LEU A 231 -4.75 -45.33 -9.88
CA LEU A 231 -3.85 -45.93 -8.91
C LEU A 231 -4.44 -47.14 -8.21
N PRO A 232 -5.71 -47.14 -7.76
CA PRO A 232 -6.37 -48.35 -7.27
C PRO A 232 -6.39 -49.49 -8.28
N ASP A 233 -6.76 -49.25 -9.54
CA ASP A 233 -6.79 -50.26 -10.59
C ASP A 233 -5.41 -50.87 -10.84
N GLN A 234 -4.37 -50.03 -10.91
CA GLN A 234 -2.97 -50.49 -11.04
C GLN A 234 -2.53 -51.33 -9.85
N LEU A 235 -2.91 -50.94 -8.63
CA LEU A 235 -2.58 -51.66 -7.42
C LEU A 235 -3.25 -53.03 -7.38
N GLU A 236 -4.54 -53.09 -7.76
CA GLU A 236 -5.31 -54.35 -7.87
C GLU A 236 -4.68 -55.29 -8.90
N ASP A 237 -4.32 -54.79 -10.09
CA ASP A 237 -3.62 -55.55 -11.12
C ASP A 237 -2.28 -56.12 -10.61
N LEU A 238 -1.49 -55.33 -9.90
CA LEU A 238 -0.24 -55.77 -9.32
C LEU A 238 -0.43 -56.85 -8.24
N GLU A 239 -1.40 -56.67 -7.34
CA GLU A 239 -1.77 -57.67 -6.32
C GLU A 239 -2.25 -58.98 -6.93
N SER A 240 -3.13 -58.87 -7.96
CA SER A 240 -3.64 -60.02 -8.70
C SER A 240 -2.49 -60.77 -9.40
N GLY A 241 -1.59 -60.03 -10.06
CA GLY A 241 -0.40 -60.62 -10.69
C GLY A 241 0.51 -61.31 -9.69
N TYR A 242 0.76 -60.69 -8.55
CA TYR A 242 1.56 -61.26 -7.46
C TYR A 242 0.97 -62.56 -6.94
N ARG A 243 -0.34 -62.62 -6.67
CA ARG A 243 -1.06 -63.83 -6.23
C ARG A 243 -0.98 -64.98 -7.26
N LYS A 244 -1.18 -64.69 -8.55
CA LYS A 244 -1.09 -65.67 -9.63
C LYS A 244 0.32 -66.28 -9.75
N LEU A 245 1.35 -65.48 -9.54
CA LEU A 245 2.73 -65.98 -9.54
C LEU A 245 3.02 -66.91 -8.35
N LEU A 246 2.54 -66.55 -7.14
CA LEU A 246 2.63 -67.40 -5.97
C LEU A 246 1.91 -68.76 -6.18
N GLU A 247 0.67 -68.71 -6.72
CA GLU A 247 -0.10 -69.93 -7.05
C GLU A 247 0.57 -70.80 -8.11
N SER A 248 1.36 -70.19 -9.00
CA SER A 248 2.16 -70.87 -10.02
C SER A 248 3.48 -71.46 -9.48
N GLY A 249 3.73 -71.30 -8.17
CA GLY A 249 4.93 -71.84 -7.51
C GLY A 249 6.17 -70.97 -7.60
N TYR A 250 6.02 -69.68 -8.01
CA TYR A 250 7.14 -68.71 -7.95
C TYR A 250 7.41 -68.32 -6.51
N HIS A 251 8.70 -68.26 -6.14
CA HIS A 251 9.16 -67.78 -4.84
C HIS A 251 9.91 -66.45 -5.04
N PHE A 252 9.44 -65.40 -4.37
CA PHE A 252 10.09 -64.09 -4.36
C PHE A 252 11.19 -64.12 -3.29
N THR A 253 12.30 -63.46 -3.58
CA THR A 253 13.41 -63.26 -2.63
C THR A 253 13.09 -62.16 -1.62
N GLU A 254 12.25 -61.20 -2.01
CA GLU A 254 11.76 -60.12 -1.14
C GLU A 254 10.66 -60.66 -0.23
N THR A 255 10.82 -60.44 1.08
CA THR A 255 9.89 -60.94 2.11
C THR A 255 8.86 -59.92 2.57
N ASP A 256 8.96 -58.65 2.08
CA ASP A 256 8.18 -57.52 2.53
C ASP A 256 7.09 -57.05 1.53
N ILE A 257 6.86 -57.82 0.44
CA ILE A 257 5.94 -57.38 -0.64
C ILE A 257 4.51 -57.13 -0.14
N GLU A 258 3.96 -58.00 0.69
CA GLU A 258 2.63 -57.82 1.28
C GLU A 258 2.53 -56.60 2.17
N SER A 259 3.58 -56.31 2.93
CA SER A 259 3.68 -55.09 3.74
C SER A 259 3.71 -53.85 2.86
N ARG A 260 4.37 -53.89 1.71
CA ARG A 260 4.38 -52.76 0.76
C ARG A 260 3.01 -52.50 0.14
N PHE A 261 2.25 -53.56 -0.19
CA PHE A 261 0.86 -53.37 -0.65
C PHE A 261 0.01 -52.70 0.42
N GLN A 262 0.13 -53.10 1.69
CA GLN A 262 -0.61 -52.44 2.80
C GLN A 262 -0.19 -50.98 2.96
N GLN A 263 1.08 -50.65 2.82
CA GLN A 263 1.59 -49.28 2.86
C GLN A 263 1.04 -48.44 1.69
N LEU A 264 0.95 -48.99 0.46
CA LEU A 264 0.39 -48.32 -0.69
C LEU A 264 -1.12 -48.02 -0.51
N HIS A 265 -1.90 -48.99 0.00
CA HIS A 265 -3.30 -48.75 0.35
C HIS A 265 -3.47 -47.67 1.42
N ALA A 266 -2.63 -47.68 2.45
CA ALA A 266 -2.65 -46.66 3.48
C ALA A 266 -2.30 -45.26 2.90
N SER A 267 -1.31 -45.20 2.00
CA SER A 267 -0.91 -43.95 1.33
C SER A 267 -2.03 -43.42 0.41
N LEU A 268 -2.68 -44.28 -0.37
CA LEU A 268 -3.84 -43.88 -1.19
C LEU A 268 -4.95 -43.29 -0.34
N LYS A 269 -5.27 -43.93 0.79
CA LYS A 269 -6.30 -43.44 1.71
C LYS A 269 -5.93 -42.07 2.31
N ASN A 270 -4.67 -41.91 2.71
CA ASN A 270 -4.18 -40.64 3.25
C ASN A 270 -4.20 -39.52 2.21
N ASN A 271 -3.75 -39.82 0.98
CA ASN A 271 -3.77 -38.84 -0.11
C ASN A 271 -5.20 -38.42 -0.48
N MET A 272 -6.17 -39.36 -0.47
CA MET A 272 -7.58 -38.99 -0.64
C MET A 272 -8.09 -38.07 0.48
N ALA A 273 -7.67 -38.30 1.72
CA ALA A 273 -8.03 -37.39 2.84
C ALA A 273 -7.41 -36.00 2.68
N ASN A 274 -6.15 -35.93 2.25
CA ASN A 274 -5.47 -34.66 1.97
C ASN A 274 -6.17 -33.89 0.84
N VAL A 275 -6.52 -34.58 -0.26
CA VAL A 275 -7.27 -33.95 -1.37
C VAL A 275 -8.65 -33.46 -0.91
N SER A 276 -9.33 -34.20 -0.04
CA SER A 276 -10.62 -33.78 0.53
C SER A 276 -10.47 -32.51 1.39
N ALA A 277 -9.30 -32.26 1.95
CA ALA A 277 -8.95 -31.04 2.71
C ALA A 277 -8.30 -29.96 1.83
N LEU A 278 -8.16 -30.18 0.52
CA LEU A 278 -7.46 -29.33 -0.45
C LEU A 278 -5.95 -29.17 -0.15
N GLU A 279 -5.33 -30.09 0.57
CA GLU A 279 -3.89 -30.15 0.84
C GLU A 279 -3.20 -30.92 -0.31
N LEU A 280 -2.89 -30.21 -1.41
CA LEU A 280 -2.41 -30.84 -2.66
C LEU A 280 -0.89 -31.02 -2.74
N ASP A 281 -0.13 -30.36 -1.91
CA ASP A 281 1.34 -30.28 -1.98
C ASP A 281 2.04 -31.08 -0.86
N ASN A 282 1.34 -32.03 -0.21
CA ASN A 282 1.87 -32.93 0.83
C ASN A 282 2.30 -34.29 0.28
#